data_68231fc384924aa932e906136789fe0c
#
_entry.id   68231fc384924aa932e906136789fe0c
#
_cell.length_a   1.000
_cell.length_b   1.000
_cell.length_c   1.000
_cell.angle_alpha   90.00
_cell.angle_beta   90.00
_cell.angle_gamma   90.00
#
_symmetry.space_group_name_H-M   'P 1'
#
loop_
_entity.id
_entity.type
_entity.pdbx_description
1 polymer ?
#
loop_
_entity_poly.entity_id
_entity_poly.type
_entity_poly.pdbx_seq_one_letter_code
_entity_poly.pdbx_strand_id
1 'polypeptide(L)'
;MGLPEIIISFQRKADTAIRSGSRGMVAVVLDDTTKNQMLTPYRRWRDVVQEDWTKESLKVLELVFKGSPQRVVAVRLLKDEETPDLAGTLKEILPLNIDYLAYPAYTAGDKEALQAYLEAVRKQGKKAKAVLPDCAADDPHVVNFATTGVTALWENQDEVQTYTGAEYCCRVAGILAGLPLDRSCTYYELPEVVDAKLPADAGAEVDAGKLVVVFDGEKYKLGRGVTSLTSITEERPEDLKKIKIVEGMDVIIHDIYTTFEDEYVGKVVNSYDNKQMFVGAVNDYLKKMEGSVLDETGDNFVEVDLEANREYLKRQGIDTEEMTDTQIREA
;
A
#
# COMPACT_ATOMS: atom_id res chain seq x y z
N MET A 1 48.90 -10.41 43.40
CA MET A 1 47.45 -10.27 43.17
C MET A 1 47.22 -8.80 42.87
N GLY A 2 46.88 -8.51 41.63
CA GLY A 2 46.49 -7.17 41.20
C GLY A 2 45.09 -6.83 41.70
N LEU A 3 44.78 -5.53 41.81
CA LEU A 3 43.41 -5.07 42.09
C LEU A 3 42.45 -5.50 40.96
N PRO A 4 41.19 -5.85 41.26
CA PRO A 4 40.22 -6.21 40.25
C PRO A 4 39.99 -5.03 39.28
N GLU A 5 40.12 -5.28 37.98
CA GLU A 5 39.89 -4.31 36.94
C GLU A 5 38.39 -4.30 36.64
N ILE A 6 37.74 -3.14 36.76
CA ILE A 6 36.33 -2.96 36.41
C ILE A 6 36.29 -2.43 34.98
N ILE A 7 35.93 -3.28 34.02
CA ILE A 7 35.69 -2.89 32.63
C ILE A 7 34.22 -2.50 32.50
N ILE A 8 33.94 -1.22 32.33
CA ILE A 8 32.59 -0.71 32.03
C ILE A 8 32.48 -0.53 30.50
N SER A 9 31.73 -1.40 29.84
CA SER A 9 31.38 -1.23 28.44
C SER A 9 29.96 -0.68 28.31
N PHE A 10 29.81 0.46 27.65
CA PHE A 10 28.51 0.99 27.31
C PHE A 10 28.12 0.42 25.94
N GLN A 11 27.25 -0.58 25.92
CA GLN A 11 26.61 -1.04 24.70
C GLN A 11 25.20 -0.43 24.62
N ARG A 12 24.92 0.29 23.55
CA ARG A 12 23.56 0.75 23.28
C ARG A 12 22.76 -0.46 22.80
N LYS A 13 21.84 -0.94 23.61
CA LYS A 13 20.88 -1.97 23.22
C LYS A 13 19.87 -1.30 22.29
N ALA A 14 19.72 -1.80 21.06
CA ALA A 14 18.68 -1.34 20.15
C ALA A 14 17.30 -1.62 20.78
N ASP A 15 16.36 -0.70 20.59
CA ASP A 15 14.96 -0.95 20.92
C ASP A 15 14.44 -2.01 19.94
N THR A 16 14.22 -3.22 20.43
CA THR A 16 14.05 -4.42 19.60
C THR A 16 12.64 -4.65 19.10
N ALA A 17 11.70 -3.75 19.38
CA ALA A 17 10.32 -3.91 18.92
C ALA A 17 10.13 -3.34 17.52
N ILE A 18 9.58 -4.15 16.59
CA ILE A 18 9.12 -3.64 15.28
C ILE A 18 7.97 -2.69 15.53
N ARG A 19 8.04 -1.50 14.95
CA ARG A 19 7.02 -0.45 15.10
C ARG A 19 6.01 -0.56 13.97
N SER A 20 4.74 -0.68 14.31
CA SER A 20 3.66 -0.58 13.31
C SER A 20 3.57 0.86 12.81
N GLY A 21 3.73 1.03 11.50
CA GLY A 21 3.59 2.32 10.82
C GLY A 21 2.14 2.81 10.81
N SER A 22 1.96 4.10 10.50
CA SER A 22 0.63 4.64 10.25
C SER A 22 0.09 4.08 8.93
N ARG A 23 -1.21 3.73 8.90
CA ARG A 23 -1.92 3.21 7.73
C ARG A 23 -3.16 4.06 7.46
N GLY A 24 -3.64 4.02 6.22
CA GLY A 24 -4.87 4.69 5.82
C GLY A 24 -4.65 6.06 5.15
N MET A 25 -3.49 6.29 4.52
CA MET A 25 -3.23 7.49 3.72
C MET A 25 -3.60 7.28 2.26
N VAL A 26 -4.48 8.15 1.74
CA VAL A 26 -4.85 8.20 0.32
C VAL A 26 -4.26 9.44 -0.31
N ALA A 27 -3.55 9.30 -1.42
CA ALA A 27 -3.22 10.42 -2.31
C ALA A 27 -4.23 10.45 -3.46
N VAL A 28 -4.74 11.65 -3.76
CA VAL A 28 -5.63 11.88 -4.90
C VAL A 28 -4.97 12.89 -5.82
N VAL A 29 -4.64 12.46 -7.04
CA VAL A 29 -4.07 13.34 -8.06
C VAL A 29 -5.21 14.02 -8.82
N LEU A 30 -5.21 15.35 -8.82
CA LEU A 30 -6.28 16.19 -9.35
C LEU A 30 -5.74 17.17 -10.37
N ASP A 31 -6.38 17.28 -11.52
CA ASP A 31 -6.15 18.36 -12.46
C ASP A 31 -6.89 19.60 -11.97
N ASP A 32 -6.24 20.36 -11.10
CA ASP A 32 -6.81 21.52 -10.44
C ASP A 32 -5.80 22.67 -10.41
N THR A 33 -6.20 23.81 -10.93
CA THR A 33 -5.35 25.01 -11.08
C THR A 33 -5.78 26.20 -10.21
N THR A 34 -6.68 25.97 -9.24
CA THR A 34 -7.18 27.04 -8.36
C THR A 34 -6.09 27.65 -7.48
N LYS A 35 -5.08 26.86 -7.13
CA LYS A 35 -3.91 27.30 -6.36
C LYS A 35 -2.61 26.63 -6.84
N ASN A 36 -1.49 27.27 -6.53
CA ASN A 36 -0.16 26.75 -6.90
C ASN A 36 0.40 25.74 -5.89
N GLN A 37 -0.25 25.55 -4.73
CA GLN A 37 0.22 24.59 -3.73
C GLN A 37 -0.04 23.17 -4.22
N MET A 38 1.02 22.41 -4.49
CA MET A 38 0.94 21.07 -5.06
C MET A 38 0.34 20.04 -4.08
N LEU A 39 0.77 20.01 -2.83
CA LEU A 39 0.37 19.03 -1.83
C LEU A 39 -0.42 19.69 -0.71
N THR A 40 -1.62 19.19 -0.46
CA THR A 40 -2.45 19.66 0.65
C THR A 40 -2.97 18.47 1.47
N PRO A 41 -2.42 18.24 2.67
CA PRO A 41 -2.86 17.14 3.53
C PRO A 41 -4.09 17.53 4.34
N TYR A 42 -5.06 16.61 4.41
CA TYR A 42 -6.27 16.74 5.21
C TYR A 42 -6.48 15.50 6.09
N ARG A 43 -6.98 15.70 7.29
CA ARG A 43 -7.37 14.61 8.18
C ARG A 43 -8.85 14.31 8.14
N ARG A 44 -9.67 15.30 7.89
CA ARG A 44 -11.14 15.19 7.88
C ARG A 44 -11.71 16.04 6.76
N TRP A 45 -12.85 15.65 6.25
CA TRP A 45 -13.57 16.43 5.23
C TRP A 45 -13.80 17.90 5.63
N ARG A 46 -14.17 18.16 6.88
CA ARG A 46 -14.40 19.53 7.39
C ARG A 46 -13.14 20.41 7.40
N ASP A 47 -11.95 19.83 7.26
CA ASP A 47 -10.69 20.57 7.21
C ASP A 47 -10.38 21.03 5.76
N VAL A 48 -11.17 20.58 4.77
CA VAL A 48 -11.04 20.98 3.36
C VAL A 48 -11.57 22.39 3.18
N VAL A 49 -10.71 23.27 2.70
CA VAL A 49 -11.08 24.65 2.33
C VAL A 49 -11.67 24.60 0.93
N GLN A 50 -12.99 24.77 0.81
CA GLN A 50 -13.71 24.55 -0.45
C GLN A 50 -13.29 25.50 -1.55
N GLU A 51 -12.96 26.75 -1.20
CA GLU A 51 -12.53 27.80 -2.12
C GLU A 51 -11.18 27.51 -2.79
N ASP A 52 -10.45 26.53 -2.25
CA ASP A 52 -9.14 26.13 -2.77
C ASP A 52 -9.24 25.09 -3.90
N TRP A 53 -10.43 24.63 -4.23
CA TRP A 53 -10.65 23.52 -5.18
C TRP A 53 -11.81 23.80 -6.13
N THR A 54 -11.73 23.25 -7.34
CA THR A 54 -12.85 23.23 -8.27
C THR A 54 -13.97 22.32 -7.71
N LYS A 55 -15.20 22.49 -8.22
CA LYS A 55 -16.34 21.64 -7.82
C LYS A 55 -16.10 20.17 -8.13
N GLU A 56 -15.46 19.89 -9.25
CA GLU A 56 -15.06 18.56 -9.70
C GLU A 56 -14.06 17.92 -8.74
N SER A 57 -13.03 18.68 -8.34
CA SER A 57 -12.04 18.24 -7.33
C SER A 57 -12.69 18.00 -5.97
N LEU A 58 -13.58 18.88 -5.51
CA LEU A 58 -14.32 18.70 -4.25
C LEU A 58 -15.17 17.45 -4.27
N LYS A 59 -15.88 17.17 -5.39
CA LYS A 59 -16.71 15.98 -5.56
C LYS A 59 -15.92 14.70 -5.32
N VAL A 60 -14.74 14.56 -5.91
CA VAL A 60 -13.91 13.35 -5.76
C VAL A 60 -13.18 13.29 -4.42
N LEU A 61 -12.76 14.43 -3.85
CA LEU A 61 -12.20 14.48 -2.50
C LEU A 61 -13.23 14.04 -1.46
N GLU A 62 -14.49 14.48 -1.57
CA GLU A 62 -15.56 14.04 -0.69
C GLU A 62 -15.75 12.52 -0.76
N LEU A 63 -15.74 11.92 -1.96
CA LEU A 63 -15.84 10.48 -2.15
C LEU A 63 -14.76 9.71 -1.38
N VAL A 64 -13.52 10.20 -1.39
CA VAL A 64 -12.44 9.57 -0.61
C VAL A 64 -12.75 9.57 0.88
N PHE A 65 -13.16 10.72 1.43
CA PHE A 65 -13.47 10.84 2.86
C PHE A 65 -14.67 10.00 3.30
N LYS A 66 -15.62 9.73 2.42
CA LYS A 66 -16.73 8.78 2.67
C LYS A 66 -16.21 7.36 2.97
N GLY A 67 -15.00 7.00 2.54
CA GLY A 67 -14.32 5.75 2.88
C GLY A 67 -13.67 5.72 4.25
N SER A 68 -13.65 6.84 4.96
CA SER A 68 -13.04 6.99 6.30
C SER A 68 -11.53 6.70 6.36
N PRO A 69 -10.72 7.17 5.40
CA PRO A 69 -9.27 7.06 5.50
C PRO A 69 -8.74 7.87 6.68
N GLN A 70 -7.56 7.51 7.19
CA GLN A 70 -6.93 8.25 8.28
C GLN A 70 -6.45 9.64 7.84
N ARG A 71 -5.97 9.74 6.59
CA ARG A 71 -5.47 10.97 5.99
C ARG A 71 -5.69 10.96 4.48
N VAL A 72 -5.99 12.12 3.94
CA VAL A 72 -6.03 12.35 2.48
C VAL A 72 -4.98 13.41 2.13
N VAL A 73 -4.19 13.16 1.11
CA VAL A 73 -3.31 14.15 0.50
C VAL A 73 -3.87 14.48 -0.87
N ALA A 74 -4.43 15.67 -1.01
CA ALA A 74 -4.81 16.19 -2.31
C ALA A 74 -3.57 16.68 -3.04
N VAL A 75 -3.35 16.13 -4.24
CA VAL A 75 -2.15 16.38 -5.06
C VAL A 75 -2.60 17.07 -6.33
N ARG A 76 -2.11 18.29 -6.56
CA ARG A 76 -2.33 18.96 -7.85
C ARG A 76 -1.38 18.42 -8.89
N LEU A 77 -1.94 18.04 -10.01
CA LEU A 77 -1.18 17.57 -11.17
C LEU A 77 -0.28 18.70 -11.69
N LEU A 78 1.01 18.43 -11.76
CA LEU A 78 1.96 19.37 -12.37
C LEU A 78 1.64 19.52 -13.86
N LYS A 79 1.97 20.68 -14.40
CA LYS A 79 1.84 20.98 -15.83
C LYS A 79 3.15 21.56 -16.35
N ASP A 80 3.55 21.08 -17.52
CA ASP A 80 4.61 21.65 -18.31
C ASP A 80 3.99 22.32 -19.53
N GLU A 81 4.14 23.66 -19.64
CA GLU A 81 3.50 24.48 -20.70
C GLU A 81 2.00 24.13 -20.93
N GLU A 82 1.22 24.01 -19.85
CA GLU A 82 -0.20 23.60 -19.82
C GLU A 82 -0.47 22.09 -20.07
N THR A 83 0.55 21.30 -20.40
CA THR A 83 0.40 19.84 -20.56
C THR A 83 0.51 19.14 -19.21
N PRO A 84 -0.41 18.21 -18.86
CA PRO A 84 -0.29 17.44 -17.63
C PRO A 84 1.03 16.65 -17.55
N ASP A 85 1.78 16.85 -16.45
CA ASP A 85 3.02 16.11 -16.15
C ASP A 85 2.76 15.15 -14.98
N LEU A 86 2.19 14.00 -15.28
CA LEU A 86 1.95 12.96 -14.29
C LEU A 86 3.28 12.39 -13.76
N ALA A 87 4.28 12.18 -14.61
CA ALA A 87 5.55 11.59 -14.18
C ALA A 87 6.29 12.49 -13.17
N GLY A 88 6.34 13.79 -13.44
CA GLY A 88 6.85 14.79 -12.47
C GLY A 88 6.04 14.80 -11.18
N THR A 89 4.72 14.77 -11.28
CA THR A 89 3.83 14.72 -10.11
C THR A 89 4.11 13.49 -9.23
N LEU A 90 4.22 12.31 -9.83
CA LEU A 90 4.49 11.05 -9.13
C LEU A 90 5.86 11.06 -8.46
N LYS A 91 6.85 11.68 -9.08
CA LYS A 91 8.20 11.86 -8.50
C LYS A 91 8.17 12.71 -7.23
N GLU A 92 7.38 13.76 -7.20
CA GLU A 92 7.26 14.64 -6.03
C GLU A 92 6.54 13.97 -4.85
N ILE A 93 5.64 13.03 -5.10
CA ILE A 93 4.94 12.29 -4.04
C ILE A 93 5.66 10.99 -3.62
N LEU A 94 6.73 10.60 -4.32
CA LEU A 94 7.51 9.39 -4.00
C LEU A 94 8.05 9.36 -2.55
N PRO A 95 8.45 10.49 -1.92
CA PRO A 95 8.86 10.50 -0.52
C PRO A 95 7.74 10.20 0.48
N LEU A 96 6.47 10.34 0.09
CA LEU A 96 5.34 10.17 0.99
C LEU A 96 5.05 8.68 1.25
N ASN A 97 4.58 8.37 2.47
CA ASN A 97 4.11 7.03 2.81
C ASN A 97 2.61 6.91 2.48
N ILE A 98 2.31 6.67 1.21
CA ILE A 98 0.96 6.55 0.68
C ILE A 98 0.55 5.07 0.72
N ASP A 99 -0.68 4.76 1.16
CA ASP A 99 -1.25 3.42 1.07
C ASP A 99 -1.99 3.21 -0.25
N TYR A 100 -2.78 4.21 -0.66
CA TYR A 100 -3.54 4.17 -1.91
C TYR A 100 -3.43 5.46 -2.69
N LEU A 101 -3.27 5.33 -3.99
CA LEU A 101 -3.30 6.43 -4.97
C LEU A 101 -4.57 6.31 -5.81
N ALA A 102 -5.31 7.41 -5.96
CA ALA A 102 -6.41 7.53 -6.91
C ALA A 102 -6.10 8.66 -7.91
N TYR A 103 -6.36 8.40 -9.18
CA TYR A 103 -6.19 9.37 -10.26
C TYR A 103 -7.42 9.37 -11.17
N PRO A 104 -8.43 10.22 -10.90
CA PRO A 104 -9.68 10.24 -11.66
C PRO A 104 -9.53 10.62 -13.14
N ALA A 105 -8.47 11.38 -13.48
CA ALA A 105 -8.18 11.77 -14.85
C ALA A 105 -7.35 10.72 -15.62
N TYR A 106 -7.17 9.51 -15.06
CA TYR A 106 -6.39 8.44 -15.68
C TYR A 106 -6.82 8.13 -17.12
N THR A 107 -5.83 7.99 -17.97
CA THR A 107 -5.95 7.49 -19.34
C THR A 107 -5.03 6.29 -19.56
N ALA A 108 -5.25 5.54 -20.62
CA ALA A 108 -4.38 4.40 -20.94
C ALA A 108 -2.90 4.80 -21.16
N GLY A 109 -2.64 6.05 -21.56
CA GLY A 109 -1.29 6.60 -21.72
C GLY A 109 -0.52 6.79 -20.40
N ASP A 110 -1.22 6.83 -19.26
CA ASP A 110 -0.63 7.06 -17.94
C ASP A 110 -0.14 5.78 -17.26
N LYS A 111 -0.49 4.63 -17.82
CA LYS A 111 -0.24 3.30 -17.24
C LYS A 111 1.24 3.08 -16.90
N GLU A 112 2.13 3.36 -17.85
CA GLU A 112 3.58 3.12 -17.69
C GLU A 112 4.18 3.99 -16.58
N ALA A 113 3.78 5.27 -16.51
CA ALA A 113 4.24 6.19 -15.47
C ALA A 113 3.80 5.73 -14.07
N LEU A 114 2.54 5.27 -13.93
CA LEU A 114 2.01 4.75 -12.67
C LEU A 114 2.69 3.44 -12.26
N GLN A 115 2.92 2.51 -13.19
CA GLN A 115 3.63 1.27 -12.89
C GLN A 115 5.09 1.54 -12.48
N ALA A 116 5.79 2.45 -13.15
CA ALA A 116 7.15 2.85 -12.77
C ALA A 116 7.19 3.49 -11.37
N TYR A 117 6.19 4.31 -11.03
CA TYR A 117 6.06 4.87 -9.69
C TYR A 117 5.86 3.78 -8.63
N LEU A 118 4.92 2.84 -8.84
CA LEU A 118 4.65 1.76 -7.90
C LEU A 118 5.89 0.86 -7.71
N GLU A 119 6.64 0.60 -8.79
CA GLU A 119 7.90 -0.14 -8.71
C GLU A 119 8.96 0.62 -7.89
N ALA A 120 9.08 1.93 -8.10
CA ALA A 120 10.02 2.77 -7.34
C ALA A 120 9.67 2.83 -5.85
N VAL A 121 8.37 2.86 -5.51
CA VAL A 121 7.88 2.79 -4.12
C VAL A 121 8.28 1.46 -3.48
N ARG A 122 8.04 0.33 -4.17
CA ARG A 122 8.41 -1.01 -3.67
C ARG A 122 9.90 -1.16 -3.42
N LYS A 123 10.74 -0.65 -4.34
CA LYS A 123 12.21 -0.65 -4.19
C LYS A 123 12.69 0.11 -2.95
N GLN A 124 11.91 1.04 -2.44
CA GLN A 124 12.18 1.79 -1.20
C GLN A 124 11.58 1.15 0.06
N GLY A 125 11.09 -0.09 -0.01
CA GLY A 125 10.42 -0.74 1.11
C GLY A 125 9.13 -0.03 1.57
N LYS A 126 8.57 0.85 0.73
CA LYS A 126 7.32 1.55 0.97
C LYS A 126 6.14 0.79 0.38
N LYS A 127 4.94 1.15 0.83
CA LYS A 127 3.67 0.56 0.40
C LYS A 127 2.88 1.60 -0.41
N ALA A 128 2.49 1.27 -1.62
CA ALA A 128 1.49 2.04 -2.36
C ALA A 128 0.78 1.15 -3.35
N LYS A 129 -0.52 1.35 -3.47
CA LYS A 129 -1.38 0.72 -4.48
C LYS A 129 -2.16 1.79 -5.22
N ALA A 130 -2.37 1.62 -6.51
CA ALA A 130 -3.21 2.51 -7.30
C ALA A 130 -4.59 1.92 -7.51
N VAL A 131 -5.64 2.73 -7.34
CA VAL A 131 -7.01 2.38 -7.70
C VAL A 131 -7.37 3.16 -8.96
N LEU A 132 -7.49 2.45 -10.08
CA LEU A 132 -7.61 3.04 -11.41
C LEU A 132 -8.82 2.49 -12.17
N PRO A 133 -9.46 3.31 -13.01
CA PRO A 133 -10.61 2.87 -13.79
C PRO A 133 -10.14 2.03 -14.99
N ASP A 134 -10.71 0.84 -15.14
CA ASP A 134 -10.51 -0.08 -16.28
C ASP A 134 -9.03 -0.23 -16.71
N CYS A 135 -8.14 -0.33 -15.72
CA CYS A 135 -6.69 -0.45 -15.93
C CYS A 135 -6.23 -1.90 -15.79
N ALA A 136 -6.15 -2.63 -16.89
CA ALA A 136 -5.57 -3.97 -16.93
C ALA A 136 -4.04 -3.91 -16.88
N ALA A 137 -3.48 -3.69 -15.68
CA ALA A 137 -2.05 -3.51 -15.47
C ALA A 137 -1.26 -4.81 -15.32
N ASP A 138 -1.93 -5.92 -15.00
CA ASP A 138 -1.30 -7.18 -14.60
C ASP A 138 -0.28 -6.99 -13.46
N ASP A 139 -0.66 -6.19 -12.45
CA ASP A 139 0.19 -5.83 -11.32
C ASP A 139 -0.59 -5.99 -10.00
N PRO A 140 -0.03 -6.67 -8.97
CA PRO A 140 -0.69 -6.85 -7.68
C PRO A 140 -0.91 -5.54 -6.91
N HIS A 141 -0.20 -4.46 -7.25
CA HIS A 141 -0.36 -3.14 -6.62
C HIS A 141 -1.29 -2.20 -7.40
N VAL A 142 -1.99 -2.71 -8.42
CA VAL A 142 -3.05 -1.98 -9.12
C VAL A 142 -4.39 -2.65 -8.87
N VAL A 143 -5.34 -1.89 -8.37
CA VAL A 143 -6.75 -2.27 -8.26
C VAL A 143 -7.47 -1.72 -9.48
N ASN A 144 -7.89 -2.62 -10.36
CA ASN A 144 -8.62 -2.29 -11.59
C ASN A 144 -10.12 -2.21 -11.28
N PHE A 145 -10.63 -1.01 -11.05
CA PHE A 145 -12.08 -0.81 -10.85
C PHE A 145 -12.80 -0.66 -12.17
N ALA A 146 -13.64 -1.64 -12.54
CA ALA A 146 -14.22 -1.73 -13.87
C ALA A 146 -15.71 -1.35 -13.95
N THR A 147 -16.36 -0.96 -12.85
CA THR A 147 -17.73 -0.45 -12.89
C THR A 147 -17.74 0.98 -13.43
N THR A 148 -18.36 1.18 -14.60
CA THR A 148 -18.25 2.43 -15.36
C THR A 148 -19.17 3.56 -14.93
N GLY A 149 -20.17 3.26 -14.11
CA GLY A 149 -21.10 4.27 -13.57
C GLY A 149 -21.78 3.78 -12.30
N VAL A 150 -21.88 4.67 -11.33
CA VAL A 150 -22.53 4.43 -10.03
C VAL A 150 -23.40 5.63 -9.71
N THR A 151 -24.66 5.39 -9.35
CA THR A 151 -25.59 6.39 -8.86
C THR A 151 -25.77 6.19 -7.37
N ALA A 152 -25.53 7.21 -6.58
CA ALA A 152 -25.57 7.17 -5.13
C ALA A 152 -26.52 8.23 -4.55
N LEU A 153 -27.19 7.88 -3.47
CA LEU A 153 -27.92 8.78 -2.58
C LEU A 153 -27.25 8.75 -1.21
N TRP A 154 -26.62 9.84 -0.86
CA TRP A 154 -25.91 9.93 0.42
C TRP A 154 -26.88 10.28 1.55
N GLU A 155 -26.57 9.81 2.74
CA GLU A 155 -27.29 10.18 3.95
C GLU A 155 -27.32 11.71 4.10
N ASN A 156 -28.50 12.28 4.38
CA ASN A 156 -28.77 13.71 4.44
C ASN A 156 -28.67 14.49 3.11
N GLN A 157 -28.81 13.81 1.98
CA GLN A 157 -29.00 14.43 0.66
C GLN A 157 -30.37 14.02 0.09
N ASP A 158 -31.03 14.97 -0.55
CA ASP A 158 -32.34 14.72 -1.18
C ASP A 158 -32.23 14.34 -2.66
N GLU A 159 -31.03 14.53 -3.25
CA GLU A 159 -30.78 14.29 -4.67
C GLU A 159 -29.73 13.18 -4.87
N VAL A 160 -30.03 12.32 -5.83
CA VAL A 160 -29.07 11.30 -6.28
C VAL A 160 -27.93 11.95 -7.08
N GLN A 161 -26.72 11.43 -6.88
CA GLN A 161 -25.54 11.85 -7.64
C GLN A 161 -25.02 10.68 -8.46
N THR A 162 -24.71 10.95 -9.73
CA THR A 162 -24.09 9.96 -10.60
C THR A 162 -22.59 10.23 -10.72
N TYR A 163 -21.83 9.16 -10.59
CA TYR A 163 -20.38 9.15 -10.68
C TYR A 163 -19.93 8.25 -11.83
N THR A 164 -18.91 8.69 -12.54
CA THR A 164 -18.17 7.82 -13.46
C THR A 164 -17.36 6.78 -12.67
N GLY A 165 -16.96 5.68 -13.32
CA GLY A 165 -16.05 4.71 -12.70
C GLY A 165 -14.74 5.35 -12.22
N ALA A 166 -14.22 6.32 -12.97
CA ALA A 166 -13.02 7.06 -12.63
C ALA A 166 -13.17 7.88 -11.34
N GLU A 167 -14.27 8.62 -11.19
CA GLU A 167 -14.58 9.33 -9.96
C GLU A 167 -14.78 8.37 -8.78
N TYR A 168 -15.47 7.25 -9.01
CA TYR A 168 -15.77 6.28 -7.97
C TYR A 168 -14.54 5.48 -7.50
N CYS A 169 -13.44 5.43 -8.28
CA CYS A 169 -12.13 4.95 -7.82
C CYS A 169 -11.67 5.68 -6.56
N CYS A 170 -11.99 6.96 -6.40
CA CYS A 170 -11.69 7.73 -5.20
C CYS A 170 -12.44 7.20 -3.97
N ARG A 171 -13.71 6.81 -4.14
CA ARG A 171 -14.49 6.15 -3.09
C ARG A 171 -13.89 4.80 -2.70
N VAL A 172 -13.52 3.99 -3.69
CA VAL A 172 -12.89 2.68 -3.48
C VAL A 172 -11.54 2.83 -2.77
N ALA A 173 -10.70 3.77 -3.19
CA ALA A 173 -9.42 4.04 -2.52
C ALA A 173 -9.62 4.44 -1.05
N GLY A 174 -10.63 5.28 -0.77
CA GLY A 174 -11.02 5.65 0.59
C GLY A 174 -11.47 4.46 1.43
N ILE A 175 -12.31 3.56 0.88
CA ILE A 175 -12.76 2.32 1.55
C ILE A 175 -11.55 1.45 1.87
N LEU A 176 -10.70 1.14 0.89
CA LEU A 176 -9.55 0.26 1.08
C LEU A 176 -8.58 0.80 2.14
N ALA A 177 -8.34 2.11 2.13
CA ALA A 177 -7.50 2.75 3.14
C ALA A 177 -8.14 2.81 4.55
N GLY A 178 -9.47 2.90 4.61
CA GLY A 178 -10.22 2.97 5.87
C GLY A 178 -10.48 1.61 6.52
N LEU A 179 -10.40 0.51 5.77
CA LEU A 179 -10.63 -0.83 6.29
C LEU A 179 -9.54 -1.25 7.28
N PRO A 180 -9.87 -1.89 8.40
CA PRO A 180 -8.88 -2.52 9.25
C PRO A 180 -8.20 -3.70 8.52
N LEU A 181 -6.97 -4.02 8.94
CA LEU A 181 -6.12 -4.98 8.23
C LEU A 181 -6.63 -6.43 8.25
N ASP A 182 -7.43 -6.77 9.25
CA ASP A 182 -8.08 -8.08 9.39
C ASP A 182 -9.29 -8.27 8.47
N ARG A 183 -9.80 -7.19 7.84
CA ARG A 183 -10.98 -7.23 6.97
C ARG A 183 -10.62 -7.15 5.50
N SER A 184 -11.37 -7.90 4.67
CA SER A 184 -11.33 -7.79 3.21
C SER A 184 -12.41 -6.82 2.72
N CYS A 185 -12.17 -6.16 1.59
CA CYS A 185 -13.20 -5.40 0.89
C CYS A 185 -14.18 -6.29 0.11
N THR A 186 -13.96 -7.61 0.08
CA THR A 186 -14.90 -8.56 -0.56
C THR A 186 -16.28 -8.44 0.08
N TYR A 187 -17.27 -8.16 -0.74
CA TYR A 187 -18.65 -7.93 -0.34
C TYR A 187 -18.84 -6.79 0.65
N TYR A 188 -17.96 -5.78 0.58
CA TYR A 188 -18.16 -4.54 1.31
C TYR A 188 -19.46 -3.86 0.84
N GLU A 189 -20.37 -3.61 1.76
CA GLU A 189 -21.66 -2.98 1.45
C GLU A 189 -21.50 -1.51 1.04
N LEU A 190 -22.23 -1.12 0.02
CA LEU A 190 -22.29 0.25 -0.49
C LEU A 190 -23.71 0.79 -0.28
N PRO A 191 -24.06 1.16 0.97
CA PRO A 191 -25.43 1.53 1.33
C PRO A 191 -25.91 2.79 0.61
N GLU A 192 -24.98 3.62 0.16
CA GLU A 192 -25.27 4.82 -0.64
C GLU A 192 -25.68 4.53 -2.07
N VAL A 193 -25.33 3.35 -2.62
CA VAL A 193 -25.58 3.05 -4.04
C VAL A 193 -27.02 2.64 -4.26
N VAL A 194 -27.69 3.36 -5.17
CA VAL A 194 -29.08 3.09 -5.56
C VAL A 194 -29.18 2.49 -6.96
N ASP A 195 -28.15 2.69 -7.79
CA ASP A 195 -28.01 2.09 -9.12
C ASP A 195 -26.54 2.01 -9.55
N ALA A 196 -26.17 0.98 -10.30
CA ALA A 196 -24.84 0.83 -10.86
C ALA A 196 -24.88 0.06 -12.19
N LYS A 197 -23.95 0.37 -13.08
CA LYS A 197 -23.75 -0.41 -14.31
C LYS A 197 -23.06 -1.72 -13.98
N LEU A 198 -23.88 -2.74 -13.71
CA LEU A 198 -23.41 -4.07 -13.34
C LEU A 198 -22.85 -4.80 -14.57
N PRO A 199 -21.80 -5.63 -14.42
CA PRO A 199 -21.32 -6.51 -15.47
C PRO A 199 -22.32 -7.63 -15.75
N ALA A 200 -22.34 -8.15 -16.98
CA ALA A 200 -23.15 -9.29 -17.35
C ALA A 200 -22.74 -10.58 -16.64
N ASP A 201 -21.44 -10.74 -16.40
CA ASP A 201 -20.85 -11.85 -15.64
C ASP A 201 -19.77 -11.30 -14.70
N ALA A 202 -20.15 -11.12 -13.44
CA ALA A 202 -19.23 -10.63 -12.41
C ALA A 202 -18.10 -11.62 -12.10
N GLY A 203 -18.35 -12.93 -12.26
CA GLY A 203 -17.31 -13.96 -12.05
C GLY A 203 -16.20 -13.83 -13.10
N ALA A 204 -16.55 -13.73 -14.37
CA ALA A 204 -15.60 -13.56 -15.46
C ALA A 204 -14.78 -12.26 -15.31
N GLU A 205 -15.39 -11.16 -14.88
CA GLU A 205 -14.68 -9.90 -14.64
C GLU A 205 -13.67 -10.03 -13.46
N VAL A 206 -14.07 -10.70 -12.39
CA VAL A 206 -13.18 -10.96 -11.24
C VAL A 206 -12.00 -11.85 -11.66
N ASP A 207 -12.23 -12.89 -12.45
CA ASP A 207 -11.17 -13.77 -12.97
C ASP A 207 -10.20 -13.02 -13.89
N ALA A 208 -10.70 -11.98 -14.58
CA ALA A 208 -9.90 -11.05 -15.38
C ALA A 208 -9.18 -9.95 -14.54
N GLY A 209 -9.15 -10.07 -13.20
CA GLY A 209 -8.45 -9.13 -12.32
C GLY A 209 -9.17 -7.80 -12.16
N LYS A 210 -10.50 -7.79 -12.23
CA LYS A 210 -11.31 -6.57 -12.13
C LYS A 210 -12.14 -6.55 -10.83
N LEU A 211 -12.07 -5.46 -10.12
CA LEU A 211 -12.96 -5.15 -9.00
C LEU A 211 -14.21 -4.48 -9.56
N VAL A 212 -15.38 -5.07 -9.33
CA VAL A 212 -16.67 -4.59 -9.83
C VAL A 212 -17.68 -4.43 -8.71
N VAL A 213 -18.70 -3.61 -8.93
CA VAL A 213 -19.88 -3.57 -8.07
C VAL A 213 -20.80 -4.72 -8.46
N VAL A 214 -21.39 -5.38 -7.48
CA VAL A 214 -22.39 -6.44 -7.62
C VAL A 214 -23.64 -6.11 -6.84
N PHE A 215 -24.77 -6.69 -7.24
CA PHE A 215 -26.04 -6.57 -6.52
C PHE A 215 -26.53 -7.98 -6.15
N ASP A 216 -26.84 -8.18 -4.87
CA ASP A 216 -27.25 -9.49 -4.35
C ASP A 216 -28.79 -9.69 -4.32
N GLY A 217 -29.53 -8.74 -4.85
CA GLY A 217 -30.99 -8.71 -4.81
C GLY A 217 -31.56 -7.74 -3.78
N GLU A 218 -30.75 -7.31 -2.83
CA GLU A 218 -31.14 -6.34 -1.78
C GLU A 218 -30.15 -5.17 -1.69
N LYS A 219 -28.83 -5.43 -1.85
CA LYS A 219 -27.77 -4.45 -1.60
C LYS A 219 -26.73 -4.44 -2.69
N TYR A 220 -26.20 -3.26 -2.97
CA TYR A 220 -24.99 -3.09 -3.77
C TYR A 220 -23.75 -3.32 -2.89
N LYS A 221 -22.77 -4.05 -3.42
CA LYS A 221 -21.53 -4.42 -2.75
C LYS A 221 -20.34 -4.33 -3.69
N LEU A 222 -19.15 -4.13 -3.16
CA LEU A 222 -17.95 -4.47 -3.92
C LEU A 222 -17.93 -5.98 -4.15
N GLY A 223 -17.56 -6.42 -5.32
CA GLY A 223 -17.39 -7.83 -5.63
C GLY A 223 -16.23 -8.45 -4.84
N ARG A 224 -15.56 -9.44 -5.41
CA ARG A 224 -14.37 -10.00 -4.77
C ARG A 224 -13.21 -9.01 -4.83
N GLY A 225 -12.53 -8.78 -3.70
CA GLY A 225 -11.40 -7.87 -3.58
C GLY A 225 -10.15 -8.40 -4.29
N VAL A 226 -10.06 -8.18 -5.59
CA VAL A 226 -8.95 -8.65 -6.44
C VAL A 226 -8.11 -7.48 -6.95
N THR A 227 -6.82 -7.75 -7.13
CA THR A 227 -5.87 -6.87 -7.83
C THR A 227 -5.99 -7.07 -9.35
N SER A 228 -5.27 -6.27 -10.13
CA SER A 228 -5.25 -6.44 -11.60
C SER A 228 -4.36 -7.59 -12.07
N LEU A 229 -3.74 -8.36 -11.16
CA LEU A 229 -2.86 -9.47 -11.49
C LEU A 229 -3.64 -10.61 -12.15
N THR A 230 -3.20 -11.03 -13.33
CA THR A 230 -3.76 -12.14 -14.10
C THR A 230 -2.71 -13.21 -14.42
N SER A 231 -1.48 -12.80 -14.70
CA SER A 231 -0.36 -13.70 -15.01
C SER A 231 0.28 -14.26 -13.74
N ILE A 232 0.18 -15.57 -13.55
CA ILE A 232 0.75 -16.27 -12.39
C ILE A 232 2.11 -16.83 -12.75
N THR A 233 3.09 -16.61 -11.88
CA THR A 233 4.46 -17.14 -11.97
C THR A 233 4.91 -17.61 -10.58
N GLU A 234 6.08 -18.25 -10.47
CA GLU A 234 6.67 -18.61 -9.17
C GLU A 234 6.89 -17.37 -8.28
N GLU A 235 7.31 -16.25 -8.88
CA GLU A 235 7.53 -14.98 -8.17
C GLU A 235 6.22 -14.22 -7.89
N ARG A 236 5.17 -14.52 -8.64
CA ARG A 236 3.83 -13.89 -8.53
C ARG A 236 2.75 -14.97 -8.36
N PRO A 237 2.65 -15.59 -7.18
CA PRO A 237 1.67 -16.63 -6.90
C PRO A 237 0.23 -16.10 -6.94
N GLU A 238 -0.72 -17.02 -7.07
CA GLU A 238 -2.16 -16.69 -7.17
C GLU A 238 -2.68 -15.86 -5.99
N ASP A 239 -2.08 -16.01 -4.82
CA ASP A 239 -2.48 -15.27 -3.62
C ASP A 239 -2.34 -13.76 -3.79
N LEU A 240 -1.40 -13.29 -4.61
CA LEU A 240 -1.24 -11.86 -4.92
C LEU A 240 -2.39 -11.27 -5.75
N LYS A 241 -3.31 -12.08 -6.24
CA LYS A 241 -4.59 -11.60 -6.78
C LYS A 241 -5.50 -10.98 -5.73
N LYS A 242 -5.29 -11.26 -4.45
CA LYS A 242 -6.14 -10.80 -3.35
C LYS A 242 -5.61 -9.51 -2.75
N ILE A 243 -6.39 -8.42 -2.81
CA ILE A 243 -6.01 -7.11 -2.25
C ILE A 243 -5.59 -7.24 -0.78
N LYS A 244 -6.33 -8.00 0.03
CA LYS A 244 -6.04 -8.19 1.46
C LYS A 244 -4.65 -8.81 1.69
N ILE A 245 -4.23 -9.76 0.85
CA ILE A 245 -2.92 -10.42 0.98
C ILE A 245 -1.80 -9.45 0.63
N VAL A 246 -1.93 -8.75 -0.50
CA VAL A 246 -0.95 -7.72 -0.90
C VAL A 246 -0.84 -6.63 0.16
N GLU A 247 -1.96 -6.18 0.71
CA GLU A 247 -1.99 -5.20 1.80
C GLU A 247 -1.22 -5.68 3.04
N GLY A 248 -1.45 -6.93 3.47
CA GLY A 248 -0.77 -7.53 4.61
C GLY A 248 0.75 -7.63 4.39
N MET A 249 1.16 -8.10 3.21
CA MET A 249 2.57 -8.19 2.83
C MET A 249 3.25 -6.83 2.80
N ASP A 250 2.61 -5.83 2.19
CA ASP A 250 3.14 -4.45 2.11
C ASP A 250 3.35 -3.85 3.50
N VAL A 251 2.40 -4.05 4.42
CA VAL A 251 2.51 -3.54 5.79
C VAL A 251 3.67 -4.21 6.53
N ILE A 252 3.79 -5.53 6.44
CA ILE A 252 4.87 -6.28 7.09
C ILE A 252 6.24 -5.83 6.56
N ILE A 253 6.39 -5.75 5.25
CA ILE A 253 7.65 -5.29 4.62
C ILE A 253 7.98 -3.87 5.06
N HIS A 254 7.01 -2.96 5.02
CA HIS A 254 7.21 -1.57 5.38
C HIS A 254 7.61 -1.38 6.85
N ASP A 255 6.92 -2.06 7.77
CA ASP A 255 7.19 -1.96 9.21
C ASP A 255 8.59 -2.50 9.55
N ILE A 256 8.98 -3.63 8.94
CA ILE A 256 10.33 -4.21 9.12
C ILE A 256 11.38 -3.27 8.54
N TYR A 257 11.18 -2.80 7.30
CA TYR A 257 12.12 -1.93 6.60
C TYR A 257 12.34 -0.61 7.36
N THR A 258 11.26 0.07 7.73
CA THR A 258 11.32 1.34 8.47
C THR A 258 11.98 1.16 9.83
N THR A 259 11.67 0.08 10.56
CA THR A 259 12.30 -0.19 11.83
C THR A 259 13.80 -0.45 11.67
N PHE A 260 14.20 -1.18 10.63
CA PHE A 260 15.60 -1.42 10.33
C PHE A 260 16.36 -0.12 10.03
N GLU A 261 15.80 0.73 9.16
CA GLU A 261 16.40 2.03 8.84
C GLU A 261 16.50 2.94 10.09
N ASP A 262 15.42 3.03 10.85
CA ASP A 262 15.32 3.96 11.97
C ASP A 262 16.13 3.52 13.20
N GLU A 263 16.27 2.23 13.48
CA GLU A 263 16.84 1.76 14.73
C GLU A 263 18.20 1.03 14.58
N TYR A 264 18.51 0.53 13.39
CA TYR A 264 19.73 -0.26 13.18
C TYR A 264 20.76 0.45 12.29
N VAL A 265 20.34 1.06 11.18
CA VAL A 265 21.28 1.68 10.24
C VAL A 265 22.02 2.85 10.87
N GLY A 266 23.36 2.74 10.94
CA GLY A 266 24.24 3.75 11.53
C GLY A 266 24.15 3.90 13.07
N LYS A 267 23.34 3.08 13.75
CA LYS A 267 23.12 3.15 15.20
C LYS A 267 23.64 1.93 15.96
N VAL A 268 23.70 0.79 15.29
CA VAL A 268 24.04 -0.49 15.90
C VAL A 268 25.21 -1.10 15.14
N VAL A 269 26.16 -1.70 15.87
CA VAL A 269 27.29 -2.42 15.27
C VAL A 269 26.76 -3.66 14.55
N ASN A 270 27.28 -3.94 13.36
CA ASN A 270 26.96 -5.16 12.63
C ASN A 270 27.68 -6.36 13.28
N SER A 271 27.09 -6.92 14.31
CA SER A 271 27.55 -8.11 15.03
C SER A 271 26.50 -9.21 14.93
N TYR A 272 26.91 -10.46 15.10
CA TYR A 272 26.00 -11.59 15.13
C TYR A 272 24.89 -11.43 16.19
N ASP A 273 25.21 -10.99 17.39
CA ASP A 273 24.25 -10.77 18.46
C ASP A 273 23.18 -9.75 18.06
N ASN A 274 23.56 -8.65 17.40
CA ASN A 274 22.61 -7.64 16.92
C ASN A 274 21.76 -8.13 15.76
N LYS A 275 22.34 -8.96 14.85
CA LYS A 275 21.55 -9.67 13.81
C LYS A 275 20.48 -10.57 14.46
N GLN A 276 20.87 -11.38 15.48
CA GLN A 276 19.93 -12.26 16.17
C GLN A 276 18.85 -11.49 16.95
N MET A 277 19.20 -10.34 17.54
CA MET A 277 18.21 -9.48 18.18
C MET A 277 17.17 -8.96 17.18
N PHE A 278 17.61 -8.54 15.97
CA PHE A 278 16.69 -8.11 14.93
C PHE A 278 15.80 -9.25 14.43
N VAL A 279 16.38 -10.43 14.15
CA VAL A 279 15.61 -11.63 13.78
C VAL A 279 14.56 -11.98 14.85
N GLY A 280 14.95 -11.91 16.14
CA GLY A 280 14.03 -12.13 17.24
C GLY A 280 12.89 -11.12 17.29
N ALA A 281 13.20 -9.82 17.08
CA ALA A 281 12.20 -8.75 17.04
C ALA A 281 11.19 -8.92 15.88
N VAL A 282 11.68 -9.34 14.71
CA VAL A 282 10.80 -9.62 13.57
C VAL A 282 9.93 -10.84 13.83
N ASN A 283 10.48 -11.92 14.39
CA ASN A 283 9.69 -13.11 14.75
C ASN A 283 8.60 -12.79 15.79
N ASP A 284 8.90 -11.97 16.78
CA ASP A 284 7.93 -11.50 17.77
C ASP A 284 6.82 -10.63 17.11
N TYR A 285 7.18 -9.83 16.10
CA TYR A 285 6.23 -9.04 15.33
C TYR A 285 5.31 -9.93 14.50
N LEU A 286 5.86 -10.90 13.74
CA LEU A 286 5.07 -11.83 12.93
C LEU A 286 4.08 -12.61 13.81
N LYS A 287 4.52 -13.07 14.98
CA LYS A 287 3.66 -13.75 15.95
C LYS A 287 2.49 -12.90 16.45
N LYS A 288 2.67 -11.59 16.58
CA LYS A 288 1.57 -10.67 16.93
C LYS A 288 0.58 -10.46 15.79
N MET A 289 1.00 -10.71 14.54
CA MET A 289 0.16 -10.60 13.35
C MET A 289 -0.65 -11.88 13.09
N GLU A 290 -0.34 -13.00 13.76
CA GLU A 290 -1.08 -14.25 13.69
C GLU A 290 -2.54 -14.06 14.14
N GLY A 291 -3.45 -14.75 13.47
CA GLY A 291 -4.90 -14.66 13.72
C GLY A 291 -5.59 -13.41 13.17
N SER A 292 -4.83 -12.39 12.77
CA SER A 292 -5.39 -11.17 12.15
C SER A 292 -4.97 -11.02 10.68
N VAL A 293 -3.70 -11.14 10.39
CA VAL A 293 -3.11 -10.98 9.05
C VAL A 293 -2.48 -12.26 8.57
N LEU A 294 -1.75 -12.94 9.45
CA LEU A 294 -1.06 -14.20 9.18
C LEU A 294 -1.89 -15.38 9.72
N ASP A 295 -1.75 -16.53 9.07
CA ASP A 295 -2.34 -17.78 9.52
C ASP A 295 -1.62 -18.27 10.78
N GLU A 296 -2.38 -18.59 11.85
CA GLU A 296 -1.85 -19.14 13.10
C GLU A 296 -1.22 -20.52 12.93
N THR A 297 -1.61 -21.25 11.89
CA THR A 297 -1.10 -22.60 11.59
C THR A 297 0.07 -22.61 10.62
N GLY A 298 0.43 -21.43 10.09
CA GLY A 298 1.55 -21.27 9.17
C GLY A 298 2.89 -21.17 9.89
N ASP A 299 3.95 -21.55 9.18
CA ASP A 299 5.34 -21.35 9.64
C ASP A 299 5.74 -19.88 9.37
N ASN A 300 5.34 -18.99 10.27
CA ASN A 300 5.62 -17.56 10.17
C ASN A 300 6.92 -17.23 10.91
N PHE A 301 8.06 -17.33 10.24
CA PHE A 301 9.35 -17.01 10.84
C PHE A 301 10.31 -16.35 9.85
N VAL A 302 11.31 -15.68 10.38
CA VAL A 302 12.48 -15.19 9.64
C VAL A 302 13.75 -15.77 10.25
N GLU A 303 14.72 -16.00 9.39
CA GLU A 303 16.08 -16.41 9.77
C GLU A 303 17.11 -15.77 8.84
N VAL A 304 18.38 -15.96 9.14
CA VAL A 304 19.47 -15.51 8.26
C VAL A 304 19.49 -16.37 7.01
N ASP A 305 19.39 -15.75 5.84
CA ASP A 305 19.56 -16.39 4.55
C ASP A 305 21.03 -16.83 4.37
N LEU A 306 21.27 -18.13 4.51
CA LEU A 306 22.61 -18.70 4.43
C LEU A 306 23.19 -18.62 3.01
N GLU A 307 22.36 -18.77 1.96
CA GLU A 307 22.81 -18.70 0.59
C GLU A 307 23.23 -17.28 0.20
N ALA A 308 22.36 -16.30 0.50
CA ALA A 308 22.68 -14.91 0.25
C ALA A 308 23.92 -14.44 1.04
N ASN A 309 24.07 -14.91 2.30
CA ASN A 309 25.25 -14.58 3.09
C ASN A 309 26.51 -15.27 2.56
N ARG A 310 26.41 -16.53 2.10
CA ARG A 310 27.50 -17.25 1.43
C ARG A 310 27.97 -16.53 0.15
N GLU A 311 27.04 -16.08 -0.65
CA GLU A 311 27.35 -15.29 -1.87
C GLU A 311 28.00 -13.95 -1.52
N TYR A 312 27.52 -13.27 -0.47
CA TYR A 312 28.12 -12.03 0.01
C TYR A 312 29.58 -12.26 0.43
N LEU A 313 29.87 -13.30 1.22
CA LEU A 313 31.21 -13.65 1.67
C LEU A 313 32.14 -13.96 0.48
N LYS A 314 31.67 -14.72 -0.51
CA LYS A 314 32.43 -14.98 -1.74
C LYS A 314 32.78 -13.69 -2.48
N ARG A 315 31.85 -12.74 -2.58
CA ARG A 315 32.11 -11.41 -3.18
C ARG A 315 33.16 -10.60 -2.41
N GLN A 316 33.30 -10.82 -1.11
CA GLN A 316 34.35 -10.24 -0.28
C GLN A 316 35.68 -10.97 -0.36
N GLY A 317 35.78 -12.03 -1.19
CA GLY A 317 37.00 -12.83 -1.36
C GLY A 317 37.23 -13.87 -0.27
N ILE A 318 36.20 -14.17 0.54
CA ILE A 318 36.26 -15.19 1.60
C ILE A 318 35.88 -16.54 0.98
N ASP A 319 36.73 -17.56 1.17
CA ASP A 319 36.42 -18.92 0.79
C ASP A 319 35.37 -19.51 1.73
N THR A 320 34.25 -19.94 1.16
CA THR A 320 33.11 -20.47 1.92
C THR A 320 32.91 -21.98 1.73
N GLU A 321 33.78 -22.69 1.00
CA GLU A 321 33.61 -24.11 0.69
C GLU A 321 33.70 -25.00 1.92
N GLU A 322 34.59 -24.66 2.86
CA GLU A 322 34.80 -25.41 4.10
C GLU A 322 34.05 -24.82 5.30
N MET A 323 33.29 -23.72 5.12
CA MET A 323 32.54 -23.09 6.22
C MET A 323 31.26 -23.87 6.53
N THR A 324 31.05 -24.11 7.81
CA THR A 324 29.78 -24.66 8.31
C THR A 324 28.68 -23.59 8.24
N ASP A 325 27.42 -24.02 8.23
CA ASP A 325 26.27 -23.11 8.23
C ASP A 325 26.29 -22.15 9.43
N THR A 326 26.79 -22.60 10.58
CA THR A 326 26.98 -21.74 11.77
C THR A 326 28.00 -20.64 11.47
N GLN A 327 29.14 -20.98 10.89
CA GLN A 327 30.17 -20.00 10.54
C GLN A 327 29.69 -18.99 9.49
N ILE A 328 28.88 -19.44 8.50
CA ILE A 328 28.26 -18.55 7.51
C ILE A 328 27.22 -17.64 8.15
N ARG A 329 26.44 -18.15 9.10
CA ARG A 329 25.44 -17.37 9.85
C ARG A 329 26.07 -16.31 10.73
N GLU A 330 27.22 -16.58 11.34
CA GLU A 330 27.93 -15.70 12.26
C GLU A 330 28.82 -14.66 11.55
N ALA A 331 29.20 -14.91 10.31
CA ALA A 331 30.01 -14.00 9.50
C ALA A 331 29.13 -12.88 8.90
#